data_2208de14f0be3a49e2ee15562d986d39
#
_entry.id   2208de14f0be3a49e2ee15562d986d39
#
_cell.length_a   1.000
_cell.length_b   1.000
_cell.length_c   1.000
_cell.angle_alpha   90.00
_cell.angle_beta   90.00
_cell.angle_gamma   90.00
#
_symmetry.space_group_name_H-M   'P 1'
#
loop_
_entity.id
_entity.type
_entity.pdbx_description
1 polymer ?
#
loop_
_entity_poly.entity_id
_entity_poly.type
_entity_poly.pdbx_seq_one_letter_code
_entity_poly.pdbx_strand_id
1 'polypeptide(L)'
;MKIGAFVPQGWRMDLNGVAQDKQWQTILDAANKIEELNYESLWVYDHFHTVPKPTQDPTYECWTLMSALSQTTNKLRLGQMCTCNSYRNPAYLTKVASNIDVMSGGRLEYAIGAGWYDHEYKAYGYDYPTAGIRLKMLEESLIIYKLMTTEENPVFEGEFYKIDGAINQPKPLQKPYPPLWVCGGGEKVTLKLLAKYGDYGNWDVDVEGFINKSNILQDHCDKENREYSEIGRTLHTNVLIAEDKNKLDAKIEKLSSYTNIPKEYYYERPLIGLEDEVFETLNQYKEAGCTYLIAYIPDIVWGDTLDILSKLN
;
A
#
# COMPACT_ATOMS: atom_id res chain seq x y z
N MET A 1 13.28 7.96 9.25
CA MET A 1 12.24 7.02 8.77
C MET A 1 11.76 7.56 7.45
N LYS A 2 11.65 6.74 6.40
CA LYS A 2 11.09 7.17 5.11
C LYS A 2 9.60 7.46 5.26
N ILE A 3 9.05 8.37 4.45
CA ILE A 3 7.61 8.67 4.44
C ILE A 3 7.10 8.65 3.01
N GLY A 4 6.02 7.89 2.78
CA GLY A 4 5.23 7.90 1.55
C GLY A 4 3.81 8.33 1.83
N ALA A 5 3.11 8.82 0.82
CA ALA A 5 1.73 9.26 0.95
C ALA A 5 0.84 8.68 -0.16
N PHE A 6 -0.43 8.44 0.15
CA PHE A 6 -1.42 8.08 -0.87
C PHE A 6 -1.86 9.31 -1.64
N VAL A 7 -2.04 9.16 -2.95
CA VAL A 7 -2.81 10.13 -3.73
C VAL A 7 -4.31 9.90 -3.52
N PRO A 8 -5.14 10.94 -3.69
CA PRO A 8 -6.59 10.75 -3.66
C PRO A 8 -7.01 9.87 -4.84
N GLN A 9 -7.67 8.76 -4.57
CA GLN A 9 -8.06 7.76 -5.58
C GLN A 9 -9.57 7.55 -5.64
N GLY A 10 -10.30 8.00 -4.61
CA GLY A 10 -11.72 7.83 -4.46
C GLY A 10 -12.13 6.67 -3.55
N TRP A 11 -11.31 5.65 -3.38
CA TRP A 11 -11.63 4.47 -2.56
C TRP A 11 -12.10 4.81 -1.14
N ARG A 12 -11.51 5.82 -0.49
CA ARG A 12 -11.91 6.32 0.83
C ARG A 12 -12.75 7.60 0.77
N MET A 13 -13.43 7.81 -0.37
CA MET A 13 -14.26 8.99 -0.63
C MET A 13 -13.47 10.30 -0.64
N ASP A 14 -12.17 10.24 -0.83
CA ASP A 14 -11.25 11.39 -0.86
C ASP A 14 -11.38 12.25 -2.13
N LEU A 15 -12.14 11.79 -3.14
CA LEU A 15 -12.58 12.58 -4.30
C LEU A 15 -14.04 13.06 -4.19
N ASN A 16 -14.69 12.87 -3.04
CA ASN A 16 -16.07 13.31 -2.85
C ASN A 16 -16.17 14.85 -2.99
N GLY A 17 -17.16 15.29 -3.76
CA GLY A 17 -17.37 16.71 -4.06
C GLY A 17 -16.46 17.28 -5.16
N VAL A 18 -15.51 16.51 -5.69
CA VAL A 18 -14.70 16.90 -6.85
C VAL A 18 -15.44 16.55 -8.13
N ALA A 19 -15.71 17.55 -9.00
CA ALA A 19 -16.36 17.34 -10.28
C ALA A 19 -15.56 16.35 -11.14
N GLN A 20 -16.26 15.44 -11.85
CA GLN A 20 -15.65 14.34 -12.59
C GLN A 20 -14.53 14.79 -13.55
N ASP A 21 -14.74 15.91 -14.24
CA ASP A 21 -13.75 16.49 -15.17
C ASP A 21 -12.53 17.10 -14.46
N LYS A 22 -12.55 17.24 -13.14
CA LYS A 22 -11.46 17.76 -12.30
C LYS A 22 -10.73 16.70 -11.50
N GLN A 23 -11.28 15.50 -11.36
CA GLN A 23 -10.71 14.45 -10.50
C GLN A 23 -9.29 14.07 -10.90
N TRP A 24 -9.05 13.87 -12.20
CA TRP A 24 -7.70 13.54 -12.68
C TRP A 24 -6.70 14.64 -12.35
N GLN A 25 -7.05 15.92 -12.57
CA GLN A 25 -6.18 17.02 -12.22
C GLN A 25 -5.92 17.09 -10.71
N THR A 26 -6.94 16.82 -9.88
CA THR A 26 -6.79 16.75 -8.41
C THR A 26 -5.79 15.67 -7.99
N ILE A 27 -5.83 14.51 -8.63
CA ILE A 27 -4.87 13.41 -8.39
C ILE A 27 -3.45 13.86 -8.78
N LEU A 28 -3.29 14.50 -9.94
CA LEU A 28 -2.00 15.01 -10.40
C LEU A 28 -1.43 16.10 -9.48
N ASP A 29 -2.26 17.04 -9.06
CA ASP A 29 -1.86 18.11 -8.15
C ASP A 29 -1.37 17.54 -6.81
N ALA A 30 -2.04 16.54 -6.28
CA ALA A 30 -1.61 15.84 -5.07
C ALA A 30 -0.28 15.09 -5.29
N ALA A 31 -0.12 14.39 -6.42
CA ALA A 31 1.12 13.69 -6.75
C ALA A 31 2.31 14.65 -6.89
N ASN A 32 2.10 15.78 -7.57
CA ASN A 32 3.12 16.83 -7.72
C ASN A 32 3.50 17.42 -6.35
N LYS A 33 2.51 17.70 -5.50
CA LYS A 33 2.75 18.24 -4.17
C LYS A 33 3.52 17.24 -3.28
N ILE A 34 3.21 15.95 -3.34
CA ILE A 34 3.96 14.89 -2.65
C ILE A 34 5.42 14.90 -3.12
N GLU A 35 5.67 15.05 -4.43
CA GLU A 35 7.03 15.11 -4.99
C GLU A 35 7.78 16.39 -4.57
N GLU A 36 7.15 17.55 -4.63
CA GLU A 36 7.69 18.85 -4.23
C GLU A 36 8.09 18.90 -2.75
N LEU A 37 7.31 18.22 -1.89
CA LEU A 37 7.56 18.09 -0.45
C LEU A 37 8.57 16.99 -0.09
N ASN A 38 9.22 16.37 -1.09
CA ASN A 38 10.27 15.36 -0.94
C ASN A 38 9.85 14.09 -0.19
N TYR A 39 8.59 13.68 -0.31
CA TYR A 39 8.20 12.34 0.12
C TYR A 39 8.96 11.27 -0.68
N GLU A 40 9.23 10.12 -0.07
CA GLU A 40 9.93 9.00 -0.73
C GLU A 40 9.10 8.34 -1.82
N SER A 41 7.77 8.25 -1.62
CA SER A 41 6.89 7.50 -2.53
C SER A 41 5.46 8.00 -2.54
N LEU A 42 4.75 7.69 -3.61
CA LEU A 42 3.30 7.76 -3.68
C LEU A 42 2.67 6.36 -3.73
N TRP A 43 1.45 6.26 -3.21
CA TRP A 43 0.74 4.99 -3.07
C TRP A 43 -0.70 5.09 -3.55
N VAL A 44 -1.25 3.94 -3.99
CA VAL A 44 -2.64 3.74 -4.37
C VAL A 44 -3.18 2.44 -3.76
N TYR A 45 -4.51 2.28 -3.73
CA TYR A 45 -5.17 1.05 -3.29
C TYR A 45 -5.63 0.22 -4.49
N ASP A 46 -5.67 -1.10 -4.36
CA ASP A 46 -6.22 -1.99 -5.39
C ASP A 46 -7.66 -2.38 -5.03
N HIS A 47 -8.55 -1.44 -5.24
CA HIS A 47 -9.99 -1.57 -4.98
C HIS A 47 -10.81 -0.96 -6.11
N PHE A 48 -12.09 -1.37 -6.22
CA PHE A 48 -13.04 -0.95 -7.25
C PHE A 48 -14.22 -0.16 -6.68
N HIS A 49 -14.54 -0.37 -5.41
CA HIS A 49 -15.66 0.25 -4.71
C HIS A 49 -15.19 0.93 -3.43
N THR A 50 -15.90 1.97 -3.04
CA THR A 50 -15.59 2.75 -1.83
C THR A 50 -15.75 1.97 -0.53
N VAL A 51 -15.07 2.41 0.52
CA VAL A 51 -15.25 1.97 1.90
C VAL A 51 -15.58 3.18 2.79
N PRO A 52 -16.30 2.98 3.93
CA PRO A 52 -16.70 1.72 4.58
C PRO A 52 -17.89 1.03 3.93
N LYS A 53 -18.57 1.70 3.01
CA LYS A 53 -19.68 1.13 2.25
C LYS A 53 -19.45 1.39 0.77
N PRO A 54 -19.84 0.43 -0.12
CA PRO A 54 -19.81 0.66 -1.56
C PRO A 54 -20.84 1.74 -1.94
N THR A 55 -20.39 2.74 -2.66
CA THR A 55 -21.22 3.84 -3.21
C THR A 55 -21.00 3.96 -4.71
N GLN A 56 -21.69 4.92 -5.35
CA GLN A 56 -21.44 5.28 -6.75
C GLN A 56 -20.34 6.35 -6.90
N ASP A 57 -19.64 6.68 -5.81
CA ASP A 57 -18.50 7.60 -5.87
C ASP A 57 -17.34 6.98 -6.66
N PRO A 58 -16.51 7.79 -7.32
CA PRO A 58 -15.43 7.31 -8.17
C PRO A 58 -14.38 6.53 -7.37
N THR A 59 -13.87 5.46 -7.96
CA THR A 59 -12.68 4.75 -7.50
C THR A 59 -11.85 4.40 -8.72
N TYR A 60 -10.65 5.01 -8.86
CA TYR A 60 -9.78 4.77 -10.00
C TYR A 60 -9.08 3.41 -9.86
N GLU A 61 -9.03 2.64 -10.96
CA GLU A 61 -8.36 1.34 -10.98
C GLU A 61 -6.85 1.49 -10.77
N CYS A 62 -6.29 0.65 -9.93
CA CYS A 62 -4.94 0.71 -9.37
C CYS A 62 -3.85 0.77 -10.44
N TRP A 63 -3.76 -0.24 -11.30
CA TRP A 63 -2.64 -0.42 -12.22
C TRP A 63 -2.69 0.54 -13.41
N THR A 64 -3.89 0.93 -13.84
CA THR A 64 -4.12 1.99 -14.82
C THR A 64 -3.65 3.34 -14.28
N LEU A 65 -4.01 3.64 -13.02
CA LEU A 65 -3.59 4.86 -12.34
C LEU A 65 -2.07 4.89 -12.15
N MET A 66 -1.47 3.79 -11.70
CA MET A 66 -0.02 3.65 -11.57
C MET A 66 0.73 3.89 -12.87
N SER A 67 0.21 3.38 -14.00
CA SER A 67 0.81 3.59 -15.32
C SER A 67 0.83 5.08 -15.68
N ALA A 68 -0.27 5.81 -15.44
CA ALA A 68 -0.34 7.24 -15.70
C ALA A 68 0.60 8.03 -14.77
N LEU A 69 0.58 7.76 -13.46
CA LEU A 69 1.43 8.42 -12.47
C LEU A 69 2.92 8.16 -12.70
N SER A 70 3.29 7.01 -13.27
CA SER A 70 4.67 6.70 -13.63
C SER A 70 5.27 7.68 -14.66
N GLN A 71 4.43 8.31 -15.48
CA GLN A 71 4.83 9.24 -16.53
C GLN A 71 4.69 10.72 -16.11
N THR A 72 3.99 10.98 -15.00
CA THR A 72 3.74 12.35 -14.51
C THR A 72 4.58 12.74 -13.31
N THR A 73 5.33 11.78 -12.74
CA THR A 73 6.27 11.96 -11.63
C THR A 73 7.68 11.56 -12.04
N ASN A 74 8.71 12.11 -11.38
CA ASN A 74 10.10 11.91 -11.78
C ASN A 74 10.96 11.18 -10.73
N LYS A 75 10.71 11.42 -9.45
CA LYS A 75 11.55 10.92 -8.34
C LYS A 75 10.81 9.95 -7.43
N LEU A 76 9.51 10.15 -7.23
CA LEU A 76 8.70 9.35 -6.32
C LEU A 76 8.72 7.86 -6.71
N ARG A 77 8.99 7.00 -5.74
CA ARG A 77 8.71 5.59 -5.89
C ARG A 77 7.19 5.38 -5.93
N LEU A 78 6.76 4.34 -6.60
CA LEU A 78 5.35 4.12 -6.95
C LEU A 78 4.89 2.78 -6.38
N GLY A 79 3.95 2.78 -5.45
CA GLY A 79 3.47 1.57 -4.82
C GLY A 79 1.94 1.43 -4.80
N GLN A 80 1.49 0.22 -4.62
CA GLN A 80 0.10 -0.11 -4.31
C GLN A 80 0.05 -0.81 -2.94
N MET A 81 -0.88 -0.41 -2.08
CA MET A 81 -1.00 -0.97 -0.74
C MET A 81 -2.41 -1.54 -0.52
N CYS A 82 -2.59 -2.78 -0.82
CA CYS A 82 -1.71 -3.62 -1.63
C CYS A 82 -2.51 -4.24 -2.78
N THR A 83 -1.83 -4.67 -3.82
CA THR A 83 -2.47 -5.43 -4.91
C THR A 83 -3.17 -6.66 -4.36
N CYS A 84 -4.43 -6.84 -4.75
CA CYS A 84 -5.19 -8.05 -4.44
C CYS A 84 -4.77 -9.18 -5.37
N ASN A 85 -4.16 -10.21 -4.80
CA ASN A 85 -3.66 -11.36 -5.55
C ASN A 85 -4.72 -12.03 -6.45
N SER A 86 -5.96 -12.08 -5.97
CA SER A 86 -7.02 -12.84 -6.66
C SER A 86 -7.67 -12.10 -7.84
N TYR A 87 -7.43 -10.79 -8.03
CA TYR A 87 -8.06 -10.04 -9.11
C TYR A 87 -7.39 -10.22 -10.46
N ARG A 88 -6.17 -10.76 -10.49
CA ARG A 88 -5.39 -10.95 -11.74
C ARG A 88 -4.59 -12.24 -11.71
N ASN A 89 -4.41 -12.87 -12.89
CA ASN A 89 -3.45 -13.96 -13.01
C ASN A 89 -2.04 -13.47 -12.64
N PRO A 90 -1.27 -14.16 -11.78
CA PRO A 90 0.03 -13.68 -11.29
C PRO A 90 1.07 -13.48 -12.39
N ALA A 91 1.05 -14.27 -13.45
CA ALA A 91 1.96 -14.08 -14.57
C ALA A 91 1.63 -12.81 -15.35
N TYR A 92 0.34 -12.55 -15.62
CA TYR A 92 -0.11 -11.32 -16.24
C TYR A 92 0.24 -10.09 -15.36
N LEU A 93 -0.03 -10.19 -14.06
CA LEU A 93 0.27 -9.13 -13.11
C LEU A 93 1.78 -8.81 -13.05
N THR A 94 2.64 -9.83 -13.04
CA THR A 94 4.09 -9.66 -13.10
C THR A 94 4.53 -8.95 -14.39
N LYS A 95 3.88 -9.26 -15.51
CA LYS A 95 4.13 -8.56 -16.78
C LYS A 95 3.77 -7.06 -16.70
N VAL A 96 2.63 -6.73 -16.11
CA VAL A 96 2.20 -5.34 -15.90
C VAL A 96 3.20 -4.62 -14.99
N ALA A 97 3.56 -5.24 -13.86
CA ALA A 97 4.53 -4.69 -12.91
C ALA A 97 5.89 -4.40 -13.56
N SER A 98 6.40 -5.36 -14.36
CA SER A 98 7.66 -5.18 -15.10
C SER A 98 7.61 -4.00 -16.07
N ASN A 99 6.48 -3.80 -16.76
CA ASN A 99 6.32 -2.67 -17.67
C ASN A 99 6.31 -1.34 -16.91
N ILE A 100 5.59 -1.25 -15.78
CA ILE A 100 5.57 -0.03 -14.97
C ILE A 100 6.95 0.27 -14.38
N ASP A 101 7.69 -0.75 -13.97
CA ASP A 101 9.07 -0.56 -13.50
C ASP A 101 9.95 0.08 -14.59
N VAL A 102 9.88 -0.44 -15.81
CA VAL A 102 10.63 0.12 -16.95
C VAL A 102 10.16 1.54 -17.30
N MET A 103 8.84 1.76 -17.41
CA MET A 103 8.26 3.05 -17.76
C MET A 103 8.55 4.14 -16.72
N SER A 104 8.64 3.75 -15.45
CA SER A 104 8.97 4.67 -14.35
C SER A 104 10.47 4.89 -14.14
N GLY A 105 11.35 4.20 -14.90
CA GLY A 105 12.80 4.28 -14.68
C GLY A 105 13.27 3.55 -13.41
N GLY A 106 12.62 2.45 -13.02
CA GLY A 106 13.01 1.62 -11.87
C GLY A 106 12.49 2.13 -10.54
N ARG A 107 11.28 2.70 -10.49
CA ARG A 107 10.69 3.28 -9.28
C ARG A 107 9.54 2.47 -8.69
N LEU A 108 9.21 1.30 -9.23
CA LEU A 108 8.12 0.47 -8.73
C LEU A 108 8.44 -0.13 -7.36
N GLU A 109 7.47 -0.11 -6.45
CA GLU A 109 7.35 -0.92 -5.23
C GLU A 109 6.21 -1.93 -5.46
N TYR A 110 6.53 -3.22 -5.50
CA TYR A 110 5.53 -4.25 -5.80
C TYR A 110 4.95 -4.83 -4.50
N ALA A 111 3.80 -4.33 -4.09
CA ALA A 111 3.14 -4.76 -2.86
C ALA A 111 1.91 -5.62 -3.16
N ILE A 112 1.82 -6.80 -2.54
CA ILE A 112 0.78 -7.79 -2.79
C ILE A 112 0.26 -8.43 -1.50
N GLY A 113 -1.03 -8.73 -1.46
CA GLY A 113 -1.71 -9.38 -0.35
C GLY A 113 -2.79 -10.37 -0.81
N ALA A 114 -3.30 -11.16 0.11
CA ALA A 114 -4.26 -12.23 -0.18
C ALA A 114 -5.67 -11.75 -0.58
N GLY A 115 -5.97 -10.45 -0.42
CA GLY A 115 -7.32 -9.91 -0.62
C GLY A 115 -8.27 -10.18 0.57
N TRP A 116 -9.27 -9.31 0.73
CA TRP A 116 -10.19 -9.38 1.88
C TRP A 116 -11.61 -8.89 1.59
N TYR A 117 -11.81 -7.97 0.63
CA TYR A 117 -13.07 -7.28 0.43
C TYR A 117 -14.05 -8.11 -0.42
N ASP A 118 -14.77 -9.04 0.22
CA ASP A 118 -15.66 -10.02 -0.41
C ASP A 118 -16.73 -9.40 -1.31
N HIS A 119 -17.17 -8.16 -1.00
CA HIS A 119 -18.12 -7.42 -1.80
C HIS A 119 -17.62 -7.22 -3.25
N GLU A 120 -16.36 -6.81 -3.44
CA GLU A 120 -15.76 -6.62 -4.77
C GLU A 120 -15.63 -7.92 -5.54
N TYR A 121 -15.21 -9.01 -4.87
CA TYR A 121 -15.15 -10.33 -5.50
C TYR A 121 -16.51 -10.74 -6.08
N LYS A 122 -17.56 -10.61 -5.28
CA LYS A 122 -18.92 -10.94 -5.74
C LYS A 122 -19.40 -10.02 -6.86
N ALA A 123 -19.18 -8.72 -6.72
CA ALA A 123 -19.65 -7.72 -7.69
C ALA A 123 -18.98 -7.86 -9.06
N TYR A 124 -17.69 -8.22 -9.09
CA TYR A 124 -16.92 -8.38 -10.33
C TYR A 124 -16.85 -9.85 -10.82
N GLY A 125 -17.53 -10.78 -10.14
CA GLY A 125 -17.59 -12.19 -10.56
C GLY A 125 -16.30 -12.98 -10.30
N TYR A 126 -15.49 -12.55 -9.34
CA TYR A 126 -14.34 -13.32 -8.87
C TYR A 126 -14.75 -14.36 -7.83
N ASP A 127 -14.10 -15.52 -7.84
CA ASP A 127 -14.23 -16.48 -6.77
C ASP A 127 -13.66 -15.93 -5.44
N TYR A 128 -14.38 -16.12 -4.35
CA TYR A 128 -13.94 -15.74 -3.01
C TYR A 128 -13.70 -16.98 -2.14
N PRO A 129 -12.59 -17.68 -2.31
CA PRO A 129 -12.26 -18.85 -1.51
C PRO A 129 -11.90 -18.45 -0.07
N THR A 130 -11.76 -19.45 0.80
CA THR A 130 -11.38 -19.23 2.21
C THR A 130 -10.04 -18.48 2.32
N ALA A 131 -9.82 -17.79 3.43
CA ALA A 131 -8.57 -17.08 3.68
C ALA A 131 -7.33 -17.98 3.55
N GLY A 132 -7.45 -19.25 4.02
CA GLY A 132 -6.36 -20.24 3.89
C GLY A 132 -6.02 -20.57 2.44
N ILE A 133 -7.02 -20.70 1.58
CA ILE A 133 -6.80 -20.90 0.13
C ILE A 133 -6.18 -19.65 -0.50
N ARG A 134 -6.71 -18.46 -0.22
CA ARG A 134 -6.14 -17.21 -0.74
C ARG A 134 -4.68 -17.00 -0.33
N LEU A 135 -4.29 -17.41 0.89
CA LEU A 135 -2.90 -17.35 1.34
C LEU A 135 -1.98 -18.35 0.63
N LYS A 136 -2.46 -19.56 0.29
CA LYS A 136 -1.72 -20.50 -0.56
C LYS A 136 -1.56 -19.96 -1.99
N MET A 137 -2.62 -19.39 -2.56
CA MET A 137 -2.57 -18.72 -3.86
C MET A 137 -1.56 -17.56 -3.85
N LEU A 138 -1.50 -16.80 -2.76
CA LEU A 138 -0.51 -15.73 -2.59
C LEU A 138 0.92 -16.31 -2.60
N GLU A 139 1.19 -17.41 -1.89
CA GLU A 139 2.53 -18.02 -1.90
C GLU A 139 2.98 -18.42 -3.31
N GLU A 140 2.11 -19.06 -4.09
CA GLU A 140 2.42 -19.41 -5.49
C GLU A 140 2.69 -18.17 -6.34
N SER A 141 1.94 -17.09 -6.12
CA SER A 141 2.13 -15.82 -6.84
C SER A 141 3.46 -15.15 -6.51
N LEU A 142 3.91 -15.22 -5.25
CA LEU A 142 5.24 -14.72 -4.86
C LEU A 142 6.37 -15.50 -5.55
N ILE A 143 6.21 -16.80 -5.69
CA ILE A 143 7.16 -17.67 -6.43
C ILE A 143 7.17 -17.29 -7.91
N ILE A 144 5.99 -17.20 -8.55
CA ILE A 144 5.86 -16.83 -9.96
C ILE A 144 6.46 -15.45 -10.23
N TYR A 145 6.21 -14.47 -9.36
CA TYR A 145 6.80 -13.13 -9.46
C TYR A 145 8.33 -13.20 -9.51
N LYS A 146 8.95 -13.92 -8.57
CA LYS A 146 10.41 -14.06 -8.53
C LYS A 146 10.94 -14.77 -9.78
N LEU A 147 10.35 -15.90 -10.16
CA LEU A 147 10.76 -16.63 -11.35
C LEU A 147 10.67 -15.78 -12.63
N MET A 148 9.54 -15.14 -12.86
CA MET A 148 9.31 -14.33 -14.05
C MET A 148 10.17 -13.08 -14.13
N THR A 149 10.59 -12.52 -13.00
CA THR A 149 11.46 -11.34 -12.99
C THR A 149 12.93 -11.68 -13.16
N THR A 150 13.37 -12.88 -12.77
CA THR A 150 14.77 -13.29 -12.77
C THR A 150 15.16 -14.27 -13.88
N GLU A 151 14.27 -15.19 -14.30
CA GLU A 151 14.55 -16.24 -15.27
C GLU A 151 14.05 -15.88 -16.68
N GLU A 152 14.71 -16.43 -17.72
CA GLU A 152 14.32 -16.19 -19.12
C GLU A 152 13.08 -16.98 -19.52
N ASN A 153 13.02 -18.26 -19.15
CA ASN A 153 11.94 -19.20 -19.49
C ASN A 153 11.42 -19.88 -18.21
N PRO A 154 10.76 -19.16 -17.30
CA PRO A 154 10.33 -19.69 -16.02
C PRO A 154 9.25 -20.76 -16.22
N VAL A 155 9.36 -21.82 -15.43
CA VAL A 155 8.37 -22.91 -15.35
C VAL A 155 7.95 -23.06 -13.88
N PHE A 156 6.66 -23.13 -13.64
CA PHE A 156 6.10 -23.39 -12.31
C PHE A 156 4.79 -24.18 -12.45
N GLU A 157 4.61 -25.20 -11.64
CA GLU A 157 3.39 -25.98 -11.56
C GLU A 157 2.97 -26.11 -10.09
N GLY A 158 1.96 -25.32 -9.69
CA GLY A 158 1.39 -25.27 -8.35
C GLY A 158 0.02 -25.93 -8.26
N GLU A 159 -0.62 -25.76 -7.11
CA GLU A 159 -2.01 -26.21 -6.88
C GLU A 159 -3.01 -25.27 -7.60
N PHE A 160 -2.69 -23.98 -7.70
CA PHE A 160 -3.60 -22.94 -8.22
C PHE A 160 -3.13 -22.31 -9.51
N TYR A 161 -1.84 -22.22 -9.73
CA TYR A 161 -1.27 -21.53 -10.90
C TYR A 161 -0.23 -22.40 -11.60
N LYS A 162 -0.18 -22.21 -12.92
CA LYS A 162 0.82 -22.85 -13.76
C LYS A 162 1.35 -21.86 -14.78
N ILE A 163 2.68 -21.85 -14.98
CA ILE A 163 3.35 -21.18 -16.09
C ILE A 163 4.31 -22.16 -16.78
N ASP A 164 4.46 -22.03 -18.09
CA ASP A 164 5.32 -22.87 -18.88
C ASP A 164 6.05 -22.00 -19.93
N GLY A 165 7.27 -21.59 -19.61
CA GLY A 165 8.08 -20.71 -20.44
C GLY A 165 7.51 -19.29 -20.61
N ALA A 166 6.92 -18.71 -19.55
CA ALA A 166 6.29 -17.38 -19.61
C ALA A 166 7.33 -16.26 -19.81
N ILE A 167 7.54 -15.84 -21.05
CA ILE A 167 8.49 -14.79 -21.41
C ILE A 167 8.05 -13.45 -20.84
N ASN A 168 8.83 -12.90 -19.91
CA ASN A 168 8.64 -11.59 -19.31
C ASN A 168 9.70 -10.59 -19.83
N GLN A 169 9.46 -10.04 -21.02
CA GLN A 169 10.27 -8.96 -21.63
C GLN A 169 9.38 -7.73 -21.90
N PRO A 170 9.82 -6.49 -21.53
CA PRO A 170 11.10 -6.20 -20.87
C PRO A 170 11.14 -6.74 -19.42
N LYS A 171 12.33 -7.15 -18.99
CA LYS A 171 12.59 -7.41 -17.56
C LYS A 171 12.58 -6.09 -16.79
N PRO A 172 12.25 -6.09 -15.49
CA PRO A 172 12.39 -4.92 -14.67
C PRO A 172 13.79 -4.32 -14.70
N LEU A 173 13.88 -2.99 -14.56
CA LEU A 173 15.18 -2.30 -14.42
C LEU A 173 15.82 -2.59 -13.07
N GLN A 174 15.02 -2.65 -12.01
CA GLN A 174 15.50 -2.96 -10.67
C GLN A 174 16.00 -4.40 -10.57
N LYS A 175 17.09 -4.63 -9.86
CA LYS A 175 17.73 -5.93 -9.73
C LYS A 175 17.84 -6.36 -8.27
N PRO A 176 17.58 -7.63 -7.96
CA PRO A 176 17.17 -8.70 -8.88
C PRO A 176 15.75 -8.54 -9.42
N TYR A 177 14.89 -7.77 -8.75
CA TYR A 177 13.50 -7.42 -9.07
C TYR A 177 13.08 -6.15 -8.31
N PRO A 178 11.97 -5.48 -8.66
CA PRO A 178 11.38 -4.44 -7.83
C PRO A 178 11.10 -4.93 -6.42
N PRO A 179 11.33 -4.13 -5.36
CA PRO A 179 11.12 -4.55 -3.98
C PRO A 179 9.75 -5.20 -3.77
N LEU A 180 9.76 -6.39 -3.17
CA LEU A 180 8.58 -7.21 -2.95
C LEU A 180 8.02 -6.99 -1.54
N TRP A 181 6.84 -6.39 -1.46
CA TRP A 181 6.13 -6.16 -0.22
C TRP A 181 5.09 -7.25 0.00
N VAL A 182 5.18 -7.98 1.10
CA VAL A 182 4.16 -8.96 1.50
C VAL A 182 3.26 -8.30 2.54
N CYS A 183 2.02 -8.00 2.13
CA CYS A 183 1.11 -7.19 2.92
C CYS A 183 0.11 -8.03 3.72
N GLY A 184 -0.18 -7.55 4.93
CA GLY A 184 -1.11 -8.13 5.86
C GLY A 184 -0.45 -8.57 7.17
N GLY A 185 -1.25 -8.54 8.26
CA GLY A 185 -0.77 -8.76 9.62
C GLY A 185 -0.95 -10.19 10.15
N GLY A 186 -1.23 -11.18 9.30
CA GLY A 186 -1.47 -12.55 9.72
C GLY A 186 -0.21 -13.25 10.26
N GLU A 187 -0.16 -13.47 11.56
CA GLU A 187 1.03 -13.90 12.30
C GLU A 187 1.55 -15.28 11.90
N LYS A 188 0.65 -16.22 11.63
CA LYS A 188 1.01 -17.63 11.35
C LYS A 188 1.47 -17.87 9.91
N VAL A 189 0.89 -17.16 8.95
CA VAL A 189 1.11 -17.42 7.52
C VAL A 189 1.71 -16.21 6.83
N THR A 190 1.08 -15.03 6.93
CA THR A 190 1.56 -13.86 6.18
C THR A 190 2.96 -13.43 6.61
N LEU A 191 3.25 -13.39 7.93
CA LEU A 191 4.59 -13.05 8.41
C LEU A 191 5.61 -14.15 8.07
N LYS A 192 5.19 -15.42 7.97
CA LYS A 192 6.05 -16.48 7.45
C LYS A 192 6.36 -16.29 5.96
N LEU A 193 5.37 -15.95 5.14
CA LEU A 193 5.60 -15.64 3.71
C LEU A 193 6.50 -14.41 3.54
N LEU A 194 6.33 -13.40 4.39
CA LEU A 194 7.23 -12.24 4.42
C LEU A 194 8.68 -12.66 4.71
N ALA A 195 8.91 -13.45 5.76
CA ALA A 195 10.24 -13.94 6.11
C ALA A 195 10.89 -14.74 4.97
N LYS A 196 10.09 -15.53 4.25
CA LYS A 196 10.58 -16.42 3.17
C LYS A 196 10.80 -15.70 1.83
N TYR A 197 9.97 -14.72 1.49
CA TYR A 197 9.93 -14.17 0.13
C TYR A 197 10.07 -12.66 0.05
N GLY A 198 9.64 -11.90 1.09
CA GLY A 198 9.47 -10.47 1.01
C GLY A 198 10.70 -9.65 1.36
N ASP A 199 10.72 -8.41 0.88
CA ASP A 199 11.71 -7.40 1.23
C ASP A 199 11.12 -6.38 2.21
N TYR A 200 9.79 -6.20 2.21
CA TYR A 200 9.06 -5.31 3.11
C TYR A 200 7.78 -5.95 3.62
N GLY A 201 7.49 -5.74 4.90
CA GLY A 201 6.20 -6.04 5.53
C GLY A 201 5.45 -4.77 5.92
N ASN A 202 4.12 -4.82 5.87
CA ASN A 202 3.29 -3.65 6.15
C ASN A 202 2.14 -3.98 7.10
N TRP A 203 1.96 -3.15 8.13
CA TRP A 203 0.94 -3.34 9.16
C TRP A 203 0.20 -2.04 9.48
N ASP A 204 -1.08 -2.16 9.90
CA ASP A 204 -1.90 -1.08 10.48
C ASP A 204 -2.21 -1.47 11.93
N VAL A 205 -1.35 -1.11 12.86
CA VAL A 205 -1.42 -1.46 14.29
C VAL A 205 -0.82 -0.32 15.12
N ASP A 206 -1.11 -0.30 16.41
CA ASP A 206 -0.44 0.59 17.37
C ASP A 206 1.03 0.20 17.62
N VAL A 207 1.74 0.96 18.43
CA VAL A 207 3.18 0.75 18.71
C VAL A 207 3.43 -0.62 19.35
N GLU A 208 2.59 -1.05 20.29
CA GLU A 208 2.71 -2.35 20.97
C GLU A 208 2.50 -3.49 19.96
N GLY A 209 1.45 -3.38 19.14
CA GLY A 209 1.18 -4.31 18.05
C GLY A 209 2.32 -4.37 17.02
N PHE A 210 2.97 -3.22 16.74
CA PHE A 210 4.12 -3.17 15.83
C PHE A 210 5.32 -3.93 16.40
N ILE A 211 5.62 -3.76 17.70
CA ILE A 211 6.67 -4.50 18.40
C ILE A 211 6.36 -6.00 18.39
N ASN A 212 5.13 -6.38 18.73
CA ASN A 212 4.71 -7.79 18.73
C ASN A 212 4.87 -8.44 17.36
N LYS A 213 4.41 -7.79 16.28
CA LYS A 213 4.58 -8.32 14.92
C LYS A 213 6.05 -8.39 14.48
N SER A 214 6.85 -7.43 14.90
CA SER A 214 8.30 -7.44 14.66
C SER A 214 8.98 -8.66 15.30
N ASN A 215 8.63 -8.98 16.55
CA ASN A 215 9.16 -10.15 17.26
C ASN A 215 8.73 -11.47 16.59
N ILE A 216 7.46 -11.58 16.20
CA ILE A 216 6.95 -12.77 15.49
C ILE A 216 7.63 -12.93 14.11
N LEU A 217 7.86 -11.82 13.40
CA LEU A 217 8.60 -11.85 12.13
C LEU A 217 10.03 -12.34 12.36
N GLN A 218 10.70 -11.89 13.41
CA GLN A 218 12.06 -12.35 13.76
C GLN A 218 12.08 -13.86 13.99
N ASP A 219 11.12 -14.40 14.76
CA ASP A 219 11.00 -15.83 14.97
C ASP A 219 10.79 -16.64 13.66
N HIS A 220 10.08 -16.05 12.68
CA HIS A 220 9.96 -16.68 11.37
C HIS A 220 11.24 -16.59 10.55
N CYS A 221 11.96 -15.46 10.61
CA CYS A 221 13.24 -15.29 9.93
C CYS A 221 14.27 -16.31 10.44
N ASP A 222 14.35 -16.53 11.75
CA ASP A 222 15.24 -17.52 12.35
C ASP A 222 14.95 -18.96 11.84
N LYS A 223 13.66 -19.29 11.68
CA LYS A 223 13.25 -20.61 11.15
C LYS A 223 13.53 -20.77 9.65
N GLU A 224 13.45 -19.68 8.88
CA GLU A 224 13.70 -19.69 7.44
C GLU A 224 15.18 -19.39 7.09
N ASN A 225 16.06 -19.23 8.09
CA ASN A 225 17.47 -18.80 7.95
C ASN A 225 17.62 -17.51 7.15
N ARG A 226 16.72 -16.55 7.37
CA ARG A 226 16.71 -15.22 6.76
C ARG A 226 17.23 -14.17 7.72
N GLU A 227 18.11 -13.30 7.26
CA GLU A 227 18.56 -12.17 8.07
C GLU A 227 17.41 -11.17 8.28
N TYR A 228 16.97 -11.01 9.53
CA TYR A 228 15.84 -10.15 9.90
C TYR A 228 16.05 -8.68 9.52
N SER A 229 17.27 -8.19 9.62
CA SER A 229 17.64 -6.80 9.31
C SER A 229 17.46 -6.43 7.83
N GLU A 230 17.40 -7.41 6.93
CA GLU A 230 17.14 -7.20 5.50
C GLU A 230 15.68 -6.88 5.20
N ILE A 231 14.75 -7.12 6.14
CA ILE A 231 13.33 -6.90 5.92
C ILE A 231 12.91 -5.55 6.48
N GLY A 232 12.45 -4.67 5.60
CA GLY A 232 11.85 -3.40 5.98
C GLY A 232 10.51 -3.61 6.67
N ARG A 233 10.34 -3.02 7.86
CA ARG A 233 9.09 -3.06 8.63
C ARG A 233 8.42 -1.73 8.54
N THR A 234 7.18 -1.73 8.05
CA THR A 234 6.51 -0.50 7.64
C THR A 234 5.13 -0.38 8.29
N LEU A 235 4.74 0.85 8.53
CA LEU A 235 3.43 1.20 9.06
C LEU A 235 2.58 1.80 7.93
N HIS A 236 1.35 1.33 7.77
CA HIS A 236 0.33 1.97 6.96
C HIS A 236 -0.83 2.39 7.87
N THR A 237 -1.11 3.67 7.96
CA THR A 237 -2.22 4.14 8.79
C THR A 237 -2.74 5.52 8.35
N ASN A 238 -3.86 5.94 8.96
CA ASN A 238 -4.38 7.30 8.76
C ASN A 238 -3.50 8.30 9.51
N VAL A 239 -3.17 9.40 8.84
CA VAL A 239 -2.47 10.54 9.43
C VAL A 239 -3.29 11.80 9.21
N LEU A 240 -3.67 12.46 10.29
CA LEU A 240 -4.38 13.74 10.27
C LEU A 240 -3.81 14.65 11.35
N ILE A 241 -3.24 15.78 10.95
CA ILE A 241 -2.52 16.68 11.84
C ILE A 241 -3.19 18.06 11.83
N ALA A 242 -3.26 18.68 13.00
CA ALA A 242 -3.70 20.05 13.13
C ALA A 242 -2.82 20.81 14.14
N GLU A 243 -2.74 22.13 13.98
CA GLU A 243 -1.99 23.02 14.88
C GLU A 243 -2.67 23.17 16.25
N ASP A 244 -4.01 23.08 16.28
CA ASP A 244 -4.79 23.20 17.52
C ASP A 244 -6.04 22.31 17.50
N LYS A 245 -6.65 22.14 18.67
CA LYS A 245 -7.81 21.28 18.88
C LYS A 245 -9.04 21.72 18.05
N ASN A 246 -9.26 23.01 17.88
CA ASN A 246 -10.43 23.50 17.13
C ASN A 246 -10.29 23.15 15.63
N LYS A 247 -9.08 23.29 15.07
CA LYS A 247 -8.79 22.90 13.69
C LYS A 247 -8.92 21.38 13.52
N LEU A 248 -8.43 20.59 14.48
CA LEU A 248 -8.56 19.14 14.45
C LEU A 248 -10.04 18.72 14.45
N ASP A 249 -10.83 19.27 15.36
CA ASP A 249 -12.27 18.97 15.46
C ASP A 249 -13.01 19.36 14.17
N ALA A 250 -12.68 20.49 13.56
CA ALA A 250 -13.25 20.93 12.31
C ALA A 250 -12.88 19.99 11.13
N LYS A 251 -11.64 19.51 11.06
CA LYS A 251 -11.21 18.50 10.07
C LYS A 251 -11.97 17.20 10.25
N ILE A 252 -12.07 16.68 11.47
CA ILE A 252 -12.80 15.44 11.79
C ILE A 252 -14.30 15.58 11.49
N GLU A 253 -14.92 16.71 11.85
CA GLU A 253 -16.32 16.98 11.50
C GLU A 253 -16.56 16.90 9.99
N LYS A 254 -15.71 17.57 9.23
CA LYS A 254 -15.78 17.56 7.77
C LYS A 254 -15.62 16.14 7.21
N LEU A 255 -14.62 15.37 7.68
CA LEU A 255 -14.41 13.98 7.25
C LEU A 255 -15.61 13.10 7.57
N SER A 256 -16.11 13.15 8.81
CA SER A 256 -17.27 12.37 9.24
C SER A 256 -18.53 12.68 8.41
N SER A 257 -18.70 13.94 7.97
CA SER A 257 -19.88 14.38 7.24
C SER A 257 -20.08 13.71 5.88
N TYR A 258 -18.99 13.35 5.18
CA TYR A 258 -19.09 12.71 3.85
C TYR A 258 -18.68 11.23 3.85
N THR A 259 -17.82 10.79 4.76
CA THR A 259 -17.45 9.37 4.85
C THR A 259 -18.48 8.53 5.60
N ASN A 260 -19.35 9.16 6.39
CA ASN A 260 -20.22 8.50 7.36
C ASN A 260 -19.48 7.63 8.38
N ILE A 261 -18.19 7.90 8.60
CA ILE A 261 -17.39 7.29 9.66
C ILE A 261 -17.59 8.12 10.94
N PRO A 262 -17.92 7.49 12.08
CA PRO A 262 -18.08 8.20 13.36
C PRO A 262 -16.81 8.96 13.73
N LYS A 263 -16.95 10.11 14.39
CA LYS A 263 -15.81 10.95 14.81
C LYS A 263 -14.87 10.23 15.76
N GLU A 264 -15.43 9.38 16.63
CA GLU A 264 -14.69 8.54 17.58
C GLU A 264 -13.64 7.69 16.89
N TYR A 265 -13.95 7.14 15.72
CA TYR A 265 -12.99 6.37 14.91
C TYR A 265 -11.71 7.16 14.61
N TYR A 266 -11.84 8.47 14.33
CA TYR A 266 -10.67 9.30 14.05
C TYR A 266 -9.88 9.62 15.31
N TYR A 267 -10.56 9.93 16.42
CA TYR A 267 -9.89 10.23 17.71
C TYR A 267 -9.17 9.02 18.31
N GLU A 268 -9.55 7.82 17.97
CA GLU A 268 -8.91 6.58 18.44
C GLU A 268 -7.66 6.18 17.62
N ARG A 269 -7.34 6.91 16.55
CA ARG A 269 -6.19 6.58 15.70
C ARG A 269 -4.89 7.22 16.21
N PRO A 270 -3.79 6.45 16.26
CA PRO A 270 -2.55 6.89 16.93
C PRO A 270 -1.86 8.10 16.26
N LEU A 271 -2.11 8.32 14.97
CA LEU A 271 -1.51 9.42 14.20
C LEU A 271 -2.54 10.46 13.76
N ILE A 272 -3.61 10.63 14.55
CA ILE A 272 -4.59 11.69 14.39
C ILE A 272 -4.57 12.56 15.66
N GLY A 273 -4.09 13.80 15.55
CA GLY A 273 -3.90 14.67 16.72
C GLY A 273 -3.24 16.00 16.41
N LEU A 274 -2.70 16.60 17.44
CA LEU A 274 -1.88 17.80 17.31
C LEU A 274 -0.47 17.43 16.79
N GLU A 275 0.22 18.40 16.20
CA GLU A 275 1.53 18.18 15.56
C GLU A 275 2.52 17.48 16.51
N ASP A 276 2.69 18.01 17.73
CA ASP A 276 3.63 17.44 18.69
C ASP A 276 3.27 16.01 19.12
N GLU A 277 1.97 15.73 19.33
CA GLU A 277 1.47 14.40 19.73
C GLU A 277 1.74 13.35 18.63
N VAL A 278 1.45 13.71 17.38
CA VAL A 278 1.66 12.82 16.23
C VAL A 278 3.15 12.57 16.01
N PHE A 279 4.00 13.62 16.14
CA PHE A 279 5.44 13.47 15.94
C PHE A 279 6.09 12.65 17.05
N GLU A 280 5.64 12.78 18.29
CA GLU A 280 6.08 11.92 19.40
C GLU A 280 5.69 10.46 19.14
N THR A 281 4.45 10.20 18.73
CA THR A 281 3.99 8.84 18.38
C THR A 281 4.79 8.24 17.20
N LEU A 282 5.11 9.04 16.19
CA LEU A 282 5.98 8.60 15.08
C LEU A 282 7.41 8.26 15.54
N ASN A 283 7.94 8.99 16.51
CA ASN A 283 9.22 8.65 17.12
C ASN A 283 9.16 7.31 17.87
N GLN A 284 8.07 7.01 18.59
CA GLN A 284 7.87 5.71 19.24
C GLN A 284 7.86 4.56 18.21
N TYR A 285 7.19 4.70 17.06
CA TYR A 285 7.26 3.72 15.98
C TYR A 285 8.66 3.55 15.42
N LYS A 286 9.40 4.66 15.25
CA LYS A 286 10.80 4.63 14.78
C LYS A 286 11.69 3.88 15.76
N GLU A 287 11.54 4.11 17.06
CA GLU A 287 12.26 3.39 18.12
C GLU A 287 11.87 1.91 18.16
N ALA A 288 10.62 1.57 17.88
CA ALA A 288 10.15 0.20 17.70
C ALA A 288 10.68 -0.48 16.42
N GLY A 289 11.45 0.25 15.60
CA GLY A 289 12.09 -0.25 14.40
C GLY A 289 11.27 -0.10 13.12
N CYS A 290 10.26 0.77 13.10
CA CYS A 290 9.58 1.16 11.87
C CYS A 290 10.54 1.94 10.95
N THR A 291 10.73 1.44 9.74
CA THR A 291 11.66 2.04 8.76
C THR A 291 10.96 2.96 7.76
N TYR A 292 9.63 2.80 7.59
CA TYR A 292 8.87 3.49 6.56
C TYR A 292 7.40 3.66 6.97
N LEU A 293 6.92 4.89 6.95
CA LEU A 293 5.50 5.24 7.09
C LEU A 293 4.87 5.37 5.71
N ILE A 294 3.75 4.70 5.48
CA ILE A 294 2.87 4.87 4.32
C ILE A 294 1.61 5.56 4.81
N ALA A 295 1.57 6.88 4.69
CA ALA A 295 0.53 7.72 5.27
C ALA A 295 -0.70 7.84 4.35
N TYR A 296 -1.86 7.38 4.81
CA TYR A 296 -3.12 7.82 4.23
C TYR A 296 -3.54 9.14 4.91
N ILE A 297 -3.61 10.20 4.11
CA ILE A 297 -3.91 11.56 4.56
C ILE A 297 -5.33 11.93 4.12
N PRO A 298 -6.34 11.82 5.01
CA PRO A 298 -7.74 12.00 4.64
C PRO A 298 -8.09 13.40 4.10
N ASP A 299 -7.33 14.41 4.51
CA ASP A 299 -7.53 15.81 4.09
C ASP A 299 -6.61 16.26 2.96
N ILE A 300 -5.96 15.33 2.24
CA ILE A 300 -4.96 15.63 1.19
C ILE A 300 -5.45 16.59 0.10
N VAL A 301 -6.75 16.56 -0.22
CA VAL A 301 -7.35 17.42 -1.26
C VAL A 301 -7.63 18.84 -0.77
N TRP A 302 -7.82 19.05 0.55
CA TRP A 302 -8.33 20.32 1.07
C TRP A 302 -7.68 20.80 2.36
N GLY A 303 -6.82 20.00 2.97
CA GLY A 303 -6.15 20.30 4.25
C GLY A 303 -4.67 20.58 4.08
N ASP A 304 -4.00 20.64 5.23
CA ASP A 304 -2.58 20.98 5.37
C ASP A 304 -1.74 19.87 6.03
N THR A 305 -2.36 18.70 6.32
CA THR A 305 -1.65 17.59 6.96
C THR A 305 -0.41 17.15 6.17
N LEU A 306 -0.49 17.14 4.82
CA LEU A 306 0.65 16.79 3.97
C LEU A 306 1.83 17.77 4.17
N ASP A 307 1.56 19.07 4.26
CA ASP A 307 2.58 20.10 4.51
C ASP A 307 3.18 19.96 5.91
N ILE A 308 2.37 19.72 6.93
CA ILE A 308 2.84 19.57 8.31
C ILE A 308 3.70 18.31 8.44
N LEU A 309 3.25 17.17 7.92
CA LEU A 309 3.99 15.91 7.99
C LEU A 309 5.34 15.99 7.24
N SER A 310 5.43 16.78 6.18
CA SER A 310 6.67 16.96 5.40
C SER A 310 7.82 17.56 6.18
N LYS A 311 7.58 18.17 7.35
CA LYS A 311 8.64 18.68 8.25
C LYS A 311 9.55 17.56 8.78
N LEU A 312 9.15 16.29 8.61
CA LEU A 312 9.92 15.10 9.01
C LEU A 312 10.73 14.48 7.87
N ASN A 313 10.61 15.00 6.62
CA ASN A 313 11.31 14.50 5.42
C ASN A 313 12.78 14.96 5.34
#